data_0dc4fb2a97c13fca068604796feacdcf
#
_entry.id   0dc4fb2a97c13fca068604796feacdcf
#
_cell.length_a   1.000
_cell.length_b   1.000
_cell.length_c   1.000
_cell.angle_alpha   90.00
_cell.angle_beta   90.00
_cell.angle_gamma   90.00
#
_symmetry.space_group_name_H-M   'P 1'
#
loop_
_entity.id
_entity.type
_entity.pdbx_description
1 polymer ?
#
loop_
_entity_poly.entity_id
_entity_poly.type
_entity_poly.pdbx_seq_one_letter_code
_entity_poly.pdbx_strand_id
1 'polypeptide(L)'
;GVIDLTPFTKHMVEGPGAEAWLDSLVANKVPVKTGRMALAHALTKRGGIRSEFTITKLGEERFYVVSAGAAERYDTDLLHKRLPADGSVRLANITTSRGCFVLAGPRSREVLAKLTDTVLSSESFPWLTGQVAEPVALLAADEPDAADAGGGGGEQRDRGDGGHEIGDVGHV
;
A
#
# COMPACT_ATOMS: atom_id res chain seq x y z
N GLY A 1 -9.72 10.81 -9.82
CA GLY A 1 -10.80 9.81 -9.97
C GLY A 1 -10.88 8.88 -8.76
N VAL A 2 -11.90 8.03 -8.76
CA VAL A 2 -12.10 6.98 -7.75
C VAL A 2 -12.03 5.63 -8.45
N ILE A 3 -11.30 4.68 -7.86
CA ILE A 3 -11.19 3.31 -8.35
C ILE A 3 -11.64 2.37 -7.22
N ASP A 4 -12.53 1.44 -7.53
CA ASP A 4 -12.96 0.42 -6.59
C ASP A 4 -11.95 -0.73 -6.58
N LEU A 5 -11.23 -0.90 -5.47
CA LEU A 5 -10.33 -2.00 -5.19
C LEU A 5 -10.87 -2.93 -4.08
N THR A 6 -12.17 -2.90 -3.85
CA THR A 6 -12.83 -3.79 -2.86
C THR A 6 -12.46 -5.26 -3.01
N PRO A 7 -12.20 -5.80 -4.23
CA PRO A 7 -11.71 -7.17 -4.38
C PRO A 7 -10.31 -7.45 -3.84
N PHE A 8 -9.52 -6.43 -3.50
CA PHE A 8 -8.20 -6.67 -2.87
C PHE A 8 -8.36 -7.43 -1.57
N THR A 9 -7.45 -8.39 -1.35
CA THR A 9 -7.42 -9.20 -0.13
C THR A 9 -7.00 -8.35 1.05
N LYS A 10 -7.71 -8.47 2.15
CA LYS A 10 -7.45 -7.74 3.38
C LYS A 10 -7.37 -8.68 4.56
N HIS A 11 -6.26 -8.61 5.28
CA HIS A 11 -6.06 -9.37 6.51
C HIS A 11 -5.82 -8.44 7.69
N MET A 12 -6.36 -8.78 8.82
CA MET A 12 -5.98 -8.21 10.11
C MET A 12 -5.05 -9.19 10.82
N VAL A 13 -3.90 -8.70 11.24
CA VAL A 13 -2.89 -9.45 12.00
C VAL A 13 -2.75 -8.81 13.35
N GLU A 14 -2.93 -9.56 14.41
CA GLU A 14 -2.95 -9.04 15.79
C GLU A 14 -2.21 -9.97 16.74
N GLY A 15 -1.63 -9.39 17.77
CA GLY A 15 -1.02 -10.09 18.90
C GLY A 15 0.44 -9.75 19.12
N PRO A 16 1.00 -10.14 20.28
CA PRO A 16 2.36 -9.75 20.69
C PRO A 16 3.46 -10.28 19.75
N GLY A 17 3.21 -11.35 19.02
CA GLY A 17 4.10 -11.90 18.02
C GLY A 17 3.96 -11.32 16.61
N ALA A 18 2.98 -10.45 16.36
CA ALA A 18 2.58 -10.03 15.01
C ALA A 18 3.71 -9.34 14.22
N GLU A 19 4.45 -8.43 14.85
CA GLU A 19 5.55 -7.71 14.19
C GLU A 19 6.68 -8.67 13.79
N ALA A 20 7.16 -9.46 14.72
CA ALA A 20 8.24 -10.41 14.47
C ALA A 20 7.85 -11.49 13.47
N TRP A 21 6.61 -11.94 13.51
CA TRP A 21 6.09 -12.90 12.55
C TRP A 21 6.03 -12.31 11.13
N LEU A 22 5.46 -11.11 10.96
CA LEU A 22 5.42 -10.44 9.66
C LEU A 22 6.84 -10.19 9.12
N ASP A 23 7.78 -9.74 9.96
CA ASP A 23 9.17 -9.51 9.58
C ASP A 23 9.86 -10.81 9.10
N SER A 24 9.50 -11.95 9.68
CA SER A 24 10.00 -13.25 9.23
C SER A 24 9.44 -13.73 7.89
N LEU A 25 8.31 -13.17 7.45
CA LEU A 25 7.63 -13.58 6.20
C LEU A 25 8.09 -12.81 4.97
N VAL A 26 8.56 -11.58 5.16
CA VAL A 26 8.84 -10.66 4.06
C VAL A 26 10.31 -10.25 4.02
N ALA A 27 10.80 -9.90 2.84
CA ALA A 27 12.19 -9.49 2.64
C ALA A 27 12.45 -8.02 3.02
N ASN A 28 11.40 -7.20 3.07
CA ASN A 28 11.48 -5.81 3.48
C ASN A 28 11.26 -5.70 5.00
N LYS A 29 11.73 -4.60 5.58
CA LYS A 29 11.39 -4.28 6.97
C LYS A 29 9.90 -3.94 7.09
N VAL A 30 9.23 -4.55 8.06
CA VAL A 30 7.87 -4.16 8.42
C VAL A 30 7.85 -2.80 9.13
N PRO A 31 6.74 -2.04 9.06
CA PRO A 31 6.64 -0.76 9.76
C PRO A 31 6.65 -0.97 11.28
N VAL A 32 7.58 -0.31 11.97
CA VAL A 32 7.72 -0.38 13.44
C VAL A 32 6.94 0.72 14.18
N LYS A 33 6.66 1.84 13.51
CA LYS A 33 5.89 2.96 14.10
C LYS A 33 4.43 2.87 13.67
N THR A 34 3.50 3.01 14.62
CA THR A 34 2.07 3.13 14.33
C THR A 34 1.81 4.25 13.31
N GLY A 35 0.93 4.00 12.37
CA GLY A 35 0.62 4.89 11.27
C GLY A 35 1.58 4.80 10.08
N ARG A 36 2.65 3.99 10.14
CA ARG A 36 3.53 3.78 8.98
C ARG A 36 3.08 2.59 8.16
N MET A 37 3.39 2.68 6.86
CA MET A 37 3.07 1.68 5.85
C MET A 37 4.34 1.28 5.10
N ALA A 38 4.42 0.03 4.67
CA ALA A 38 5.48 -0.48 3.81
C ALA A 38 4.91 -1.41 2.74
N LEU A 39 5.46 -1.31 1.54
CA LEU A 39 5.30 -2.34 0.51
C LEU A 39 6.35 -3.42 0.77
N ALA A 40 5.93 -4.66 0.87
CA ALA A 40 6.78 -5.76 1.27
C ALA A 40 6.54 -7.01 0.41
N HIS A 41 7.57 -7.81 0.20
CA HIS A 41 7.52 -8.99 -0.67
C HIS A 41 7.85 -10.25 0.11
N ALA A 42 6.95 -11.24 0.06
CA ALA A 42 7.31 -12.60 0.41
C ALA A 42 8.06 -13.25 -0.74
N LEU A 43 9.15 -13.93 -0.44
CA LEU A 43 10.01 -14.55 -1.45
C LEU A 43 9.88 -16.07 -1.47
N THR A 44 10.17 -16.65 -2.63
CA THR A 44 10.42 -18.08 -2.79
C THR A 44 11.84 -18.41 -2.29
N LYS A 45 12.13 -19.71 -2.09
CA LYS A 45 13.48 -20.18 -1.74
C LYS A 45 14.55 -19.81 -2.78
N ARG A 46 14.14 -19.49 -4.02
CA ARG A 46 15.03 -19.08 -5.12
C ARG A 46 15.16 -17.56 -5.25
N GLY A 47 14.57 -16.78 -4.33
CA GLY A 47 14.62 -15.33 -4.34
C GLY A 47 13.59 -14.65 -5.27
N GLY A 48 12.72 -15.41 -5.95
CA GLY A 48 11.63 -14.81 -6.74
C GLY A 48 10.52 -14.28 -5.85
N ILE A 49 9.82 -13.24 -6.29
CA ILE A 49 8.65 -12.70 -5.61
C ILE A 49 7.53 -13.75 -5.63
N ARG A 50 7.02 -14.08 -4.47
CA ARG A 50 5.89 -14.98 -4.28
C ARG A 50 4.58 -14.22 -4.09
N SER A 51 4.60 -13.21 -3.24
CA SER A 51 3.44 -12.37 -2.93
C SER A 51 3.92 -10.97 -2.58
N GLU A 52 3.09 -9.98 -2.86
CA GLU A 52 3.31 -8.59 -2.52
C GLU A 52 2.25 -8.15 -1.52
N PHE A 53 2.68 -7.51 -0.44
CA PHE A 53 1.83 -7.03 0.63
C PHE A 53 2.06 -5.55 0.88
N THR A 54 0.98 -4.81 1.02
CA THR A 54 1.01 -3.50 1.67
C THR A 54 0.70 -3.72 3.15
N ILE A 55 1.66 -3.45 4.02
CA ILE A 55 1.56 -3.66 5.46
C ILE A 55 1.49 -2.32 6.16
N THR A 56 0.40 -2.06 6.88
CA THR A 56 0.20 -0.85 7.69
C THR A 56 0.13 -1.20 9.17
N LYS A 57 0.95 -0.55 10.00
CA LYS A 57 0.87 -0.71 11.46
C LYS A 57 -0.21 0.20 12.02
N LEU A 58 -1.31 -0.36 12.51
CA LEU A 58 -2.44 0.39 13.06
C LEU A 58 -2.37 0.59 14.58
N GLY A 59 -1.52 -0.15 15.26
CA GLY A 59 -1.33 -0.11 16.70
C GLY A 59 -0.09 -0.90 17.11
N GLU A 60 0.18 -0.99 18.40
CA GLU A 60 1.38 -1.66 18.91
C GLU A 60 1.50 -3.11 18.44
N GLU A 61 0.40 -3.86 18.50
CA GLU A 61 0.32 -5.28 18.12
C GLU A 61 -0.69 -5.52 17.00
N ARG A 62 -0.95 -4.52 16.16
CA ARG A 62 -2.03 -4.58 15.16
C ARG A 62 -1.59 -4.08 13.81
N PHE A 63 -1.73 -4.96 12.79
CA PHE A 63 -1.34 -4.68 11.42
C PHE A 63 -2.48 -4.96 10.45
N TYR A 64 -2.61 -4.08 9.47
CA TYR A 64 -3.50 -4.25 8.33
C TYR A 64 -2.67 -4.61 7.12
N VAL A 65 -2.99 -5.75 6.49
CA VAL A 65 -2.22 -6.32 5.39
C VAL A 65 -3.12 -6.43 4.17
N VAL A 66 -2.72 -5.82 3.08
CA VAL A 66 -3.45 -5.82 1.81
C VAL A 66 -2.61 -6.49 0.74
N SER A 67 -3.24 -7.30 -0.10
CA SER A 67 -2.63 -7.92 -1.28
C SER A 67 -3.60 -8.02 -2.45
N ALA A 68 -3.11 -8.48 -3.61
CA ALA A 68 -3.91 -8.58 -4.82
C ALA A 68 -5.10 -9.54 -4.64
N GLY A 69 -6.30 -9.12 -5.03
CA GLY A 69 -7.52 -9.94 -4.89
C GLY A 69 -7.44 -11.29 -5.62
N ALA A 70 -6.79 -11.34 -6.77
CA ALA A 70 -6.59 -12.59 -7.52
C ALA A 70 -5.75 -13.63 -6.76
N ALA A 71 -4.95 -13.19 -5.78
CA ALA A 71 -4.10 -14.04 -4.95
C ALA A 71 -4.70 -14.40 -3.59
N GLU A 72 -5.93 -14.00 -3.28
CA GLU A 72 -6.55 -14.13 -1.94
C GLU A 72 -6.37 -15.52 -1.33
N ARG A 73 -6.79 -16.54 -2.07
CA ARG A 73 -6.72 -17.92 -1.58
C ARG A 73 -5.27 -18.37 -1.33
N TYR A 74 -4.39 -17.99 -2.23
CA TYR A 74 -2.97 -18.35 -2.20
C TYR A 74 -2.24 -17.63 -1.05
N ASP A 75 -2.49 -16.34 -0.88
CA ASP A 75 -1.88 -15.54 0.17
C ASP A 75 -2.41 -15.92 1.55
N THR A 76 -3.73 -16.14 1.66
CA THR A 76 -4.34 -16.61 2.90
C THR A 76 -3.76 -17.97 3.33
N ASP A 77 -3.59 -18.92 2.41
CA ASP A 77 -2.96 -20.22 2.68
C ASP A 77 -1.49 -20.07 3.10
N LEU A 78 -0.72 -19.19 2.43
CA LEU A 78 0.66 -18.88 2.82
C LEU A 78 0.74 -18.36 4.24
N LEU A 79 -0.10 -17.39 4.60
CA LEU A 79 -0.11 -16.77 5.91
C LEU A 79 -0.51 -17.78 7.00
N HIS A 80 -1.58 -18.56 6.78
CA HIS A 80 -2.00 -19.59 7.74
C HIS A 80 -0.96 -20.66 7.99
N LYS A 81 -0.25 -21.13 6.94
CA LYS A 81 0.80 -22.14 7.07
C LYS A 81 2.04 -21.67 7.85
N ARG A 82 2.16 -20.36 8.03
CA ARG A 82 3.29 -19.75 8.74
C ARG A 82 2.91 -19.19 10.11
N LEU A 83 1.64 -19.30 10.51
CA LEU A 83 1.22 -18.89 11.84
C LEU A 83 1.97 -19.67 12.92
N PRO A 84 2.47 -18.98 13.96
CA PRO A 84 3.04 -19.64 15.12
C PRO A 84 1.99 -20.45 15.87
N ALA A 85 2.37 -21.62 16.34
CA ALA A 85 1.46 -22.53 17.04
C ALA A 85 1.17 -22.11 18.49
N ASP A 86 1.90 -21.12 19.02
CA ASP A 86 1.81 -20.65 20.41
C ASP A 86 0.65 -19.67 20.66
N GLY A 87 -0.11 -19.31 19.60
CA GLY A 87 -1.20 -18.38 19.70
C GLY A 87 -0.80 -16.92 19.85
N SER A 88 0.49 -16.59 19.72
CA SER A 88 1.01 -15.21 19.81
C SER A 88 0.56 -14.31 18.66
N VAL A 89 0.01 -14.89 17.57
CA VAL A 89 -0.49 -14.17 16.39
C VAL A 89 -1.88 -14.66 16.04
N ARG A 90 -2.81 -13.72 15.86
CA ARG A 90 -4.13 -13.96 15.29
C ARG A 90 -4.20 -13.38 13.88
N LEU A 91 -4.71 -14.15 12.94
CA LEU A 91 -4.92 -13.78 11.56
C LEU A 91 -6.41 -13.87 11.23
N ALA A 92 -6.99 -12.78 10.73
CA ALA A 92 -8.36 -12.75 10.24
C ALA A 92 -8.38 -12.25 8.79
N ASN A 93 -9.01 -12.99 7.89
CA ASN A 93 -9.37 -12.48 6.58
C ASN A 93 -10.63 -11.61 6.72
N ILE A 94 -10.50 -10.34 6.39
CA ILE A 94 -11.57 -9.34 6.49
C ILE A 94 -11.96 -8.77 5.11
N THR A 95 -11.60 -9.45 4.04
CA THR A 95 -11.82 -9.01 2.65
C THR A 95 -13.26 -8.62 2.38
N THR A 96 -14.20 -9.48 2.77
CA THR A 96 -15.63 -9.27 2.51
C THR A 96 -16.30 -8.27 3.45
N SER A 97 -15.65 -7.90 4.55
CA SER A 97 -16.21 -6.98 5.55
C SER A 97 -15.77 -5.52 5.36
N ARG A 98 -14.89 -5.24 4.38
CA ARG A 98 -14.33 -3.91 4.15
C ARG A 98 -14.29 -3.56 2.67
N GLY A 99 -14.89 -2.43 2.30
CA GLY A 99 -14.64 -1.80 1.01
C GLY A 99 -13.20 -1.26 0.94
N CYS A 100 -12.67 -1.11 -0.27
CA CYS A 100 -11.38 -0.47 -0.53
C CYS A 100 -11.50 0.40 -1.76
N PHE A 101 -11.22 1.69 -1.63
CA PHE A 101 -11.26 2.63 -2.72
C PHE A 101 -9.94 3.40 -2.81
N VAL A 102 -9.44 3.58 -4.03
CA VAL A 102 -8.36 4.52 -4.31
C VAL A 102 -8.99 5.82 -4.80
N LEU A 103 -8.66 6.90 -4.14
CA LEU A 103 -9.00 8.26 -4.56
C LEU A 103 -7.70 8.97 -4.97
N ALA A 104 -7.52 9.19 -6.27
CA ALA A 104 -6.31 9.76 -6.85
C ALA A 104 -6.62 11.00 -7.70
N GLY A 105 -5.63 11.91 -7.77
CA GLY A 105 -5.67 13.13 -8.57
C GLY A 105 -5.39 14.39 -7.74
N PRO A 106 -5.11 15.53 -8.38
CA PRO A 106 -4.64 16.76 -7.71
C PRO A 106 -5.64 17.34 -6.70
N ARG A 107 -6.91 16.96 -6.80
CA ARG A 107 -7.98 17.41 -5.88
C ARG A 107 -8.47 16.28 -4.95
N SER A 108 -7.75 15.17 -4.84
CA SER A 108 -8.17 14.01 -4.03
C SER A 108 -8.33 14.39 -2.54
N ARG A 109 -7.42 15.18 -1.98
CA ARG A 109 -7.49 15.64 -0.58
C ARG A 109 -8.69 16.53 -0.33
N GLU A 110 -9.06 17.43 -1.29
CA GLU A 110 -10.24 18.29 -1.17
C GLU A 110 -11.55 17.47 -1.17
N VAL A 111 -11.58 16.39 -1.96
CA VAL A 111 -12.74 15.48 -1.99
C VAL A 111 -12.81 14.70 -0.67
N LEU A 112 -11.69 14.15 -0.20
CA LEU A 112 -11.64 13.37 1.01
C LEU A 112 -11.97 14.21 2.26
N ALA A 113 -11.55 15.47 2.32
CA ALA A 113 -11.86 16.40 3.40
C ALA A 113 -13.37 16.68 3.58
N LYS A 114 -14.21 16.31 2.59
CA LYS A 114 -15.67 16.38 2.74
C LYS A 114 -16.27 15.18 3.44
N LEU A 115 -15.47 14.13 3.67
CA LEU A 115 -15.91 12.86 4.23
C LEU A 115 -15.37 12.61 5.64
N THR A 116 -14.43 13.44 6.11
CA THR A 116 -13.82 13.31 7.43
C THR A 116 -13.33 14.64 7.94
N ASP A 117 -13.39 14.82 9.25
CA ASP A 117 -12.83 16.00 9.95
C ASP A 117 -11.31 15.83 10.24
N THR A 118 -10.72 14.72 9.84
CA THR A 118 -9.29 14.46 10.02
C THR A 118 -8.46 15.40 9.17
N VAL A 119 -7.41 15.97 9.75
CA VAL A 119 -6.47 16.85 9.03
C VAL A 119 -5.68 16.04 8.00
N LEU A 120 -5.83 16.41 6.73
CA LEU A 120 -5.26 15.69 5.57
C LEU A 120 -4.07 16.44 4.93
N SER A 121 -3.43 17.37 5.64
CA SER A 121 -2.23 18.05 5.13
C SER A 121 -1.09 17.07 4.91
N SER A 122 -0.12 17.41 4.05
CA SER A 122 1.06 16.57 3.82
C SER A 122 1.92 16.35 5.08
N GLU A 123 1.83 17.27 6.05
CA GLU A 123 2.49 17.15 7.35
C GLU A 123 1.78 16.13 8.26
N SER A 124 0.44 16.21 8.32
CA SER A 124 -0.38 15.35 9.20
C SER A 124 -0.65 13.97 8.60
N PHE A 125 -0.69 13.88 7.27
CA PHE A 125 -0.90 12.65 6.52
C PHE A 125 0.14 12.51 5.41
N PRO A 126 1.41 12.25 5.79
CA PRO A 126 2.51 12.13 4.83
C PRO A 126 2.44 10.82 4.04
N TRP A 127 3.22 10.76 2.98
CA TRP A 127 3.36 9.58 2.14
C TRP A 127 3.78 8.33 2.93
N LEU A 128 3.29 7.17 2.52
CA LEU A 128 3.47 5.88 3.19
C LEU A 128 3.03 5.90 4.66
N THR A 129 1.91 6.54 4.92
CA THR A 129 1.23 6.47 6.21
C THR A 129 -0.20 6.01 6.06
N GLY A 130 -0.74 5.47 7.15
CA GLY A 130 -2.13 5.11 7.29
C GLY A 130 -2.63 5.57 8.64
N GLN A 131 -3.86 6.01 8.69
CA GLN A 131 -4.52 6.40 9.94
C GLN A 131 -5.97 5.91 9.94
N VAL A 132 -6.48 5.67 11.12
CA VAL A 132 -7.90 5.42 11.32
C VAL A 132 -8.56 6.77 11.53
N ALA A 133 -9.50 7.11 10.64
CA ALA A 133 -10.34 8.28 10.76
C ALA A 133 -11.79 7.81 10.77
N GLU A 134 -12.55 8.29 11.71
CA GLU A 134 -13.98 7.99 11.70
C GLU A 134 -14.67 8.77 10.55
N PRO A 135 -15.50 8.11 9.74
CA PRO A 135 -15.85 6.68 9.77
C PRO A 135 -14.98 5.74 8.93
N VAL A 136 -13.84 6.17 8.41
CA VAL A 136 -13.02 5.41 7.42
C VAL A 136 -11.56 5.26 7.86
N ALA A 137 -10.90 4.19 7.40
CA ALA A 137 -9.45 4.07 7.48
C ALA A 137 -8.81 4.65 6.22
N LEU A 138 -7.84 5.55 6.38
CA LEU A 138 -7.16 6.25 5.31
C LEU A 138 -5.72 5.73 5.15
N LEU A 139 -5.33 5.47 3.90
CA LEU A 139 -3.97 5.08 3.52
C LEU A 139 -3.46 6.06 2.47
N ALA A 140 -2.30 6.69 2.69
CA ALA A 140 -1.66 7.57 1.72
C ALA A 140 -0.54 6.82 1.00
N ALA A 141 -0.76 6.55 -0.29
CA ALA A 141 0.18 5.83 -1.15
C ALA A 141 0.73 6.66 -2.32
N ASP A 142 0.26 7.90 -2.49
CA ASP A 142 0.74 8.77 -3.57
C ASP A 142 2.01 9.50 -3.15
N GLU A 143 2.97 9.62 -4.08
CA GLU A 143 4.13 10.50 -3.91
C GLU A 143 3.66 11.96 -3.76
N PRO A 144 4.36 12.78 -2.95
CA PRO A 144 4.08 14.21 -2.90
C PRO A 144 4.27 14.80 -4.30
N ASP A 145 3.26 15.53 -4.77
CA ASP A 145 3.36 16.28 -6.02
C ASP A 145 4.66 17.08 -6.06
N ALA A 146 5.46 16.88 -7.11
CA ALA A 146 6.67 17.64 -7.37
C ALA A 146 6.39 19.14 -7.67
N ALA A 147 5.16 19.59 -7.48
CA ALA A 147 4.69 20.95 -7.75
C ALA A 147 5.10 22.00 -6.72
N ASP A 148 5.70 21.61 -5.58
CA ASP A 148 6.15 22.57 -4.56
C ASP A 148 7.68 22.76 -4.51
N ALA A 149 8.40 22.26 -5.51
CA ALA A 149 9.80 22.58 -5.72
C ALA A 149 9.92 23.78 -6.68
N GLY A 150 9.84 24.98 -6.09
CA GLY A 150 10.42 26.24 -6.53
C GLY A 150 10.46 26.57 -8.01
N GLY A 151 9.74 27.60 -8.39
CA GLY A 151 9.98 28.35 -9.62
C GLY A 151 11.45 28.78 -9.75
N GLY A 152 12.05 28.41 -10.87
CA GLY A 152 13.35 28.86 -11.34
C GLY A 152 13.32 28.81 -12.85
N GLY A 153 13.17 29.98 -13.45
CA GLY A 153 13.03 30.14 -14.89
C GLY A 153 14.29 29.74 -15.66
N GLY A 154 14.09 29.56 -16.92
CA GLY A 154 15.20 29.73 -17.84
C GLY A 154 15.30 28.72 -18.97
N GLU A 155 14.93 29.24 -20.13
CA GLU A 155 15.63 29.02 -21.37
C GLU A 155 15.21 27.87 -22.27
N GLN A 156 14.41 28.29 -23.17
CA GLN A 156 14.10 27.71 -24.46
C GLN A 156 15.40 27.46 -25.26
N ARG A 157 15.71 26.22 -25.60
CA ARG A 157 16.58 25.89 -26.71
C ARG A 157 15.91 24.94 -27.70
N ASP A 158 15.50 25.55 -28.75
CA ASP A 158 15.14 24.96 -30.04
C ASP A 158 16.32 24.14 -30.64
N ARG A 159 16.07 22.89 -31.03
CA ARG A 159 16.75 22.07 -32.03
C ARG A 159 15.92 20.83 -32.26
N GLY A 160 15.12 20.71 -33.32
CA GLY A 160 15.61 20.32 -34.63
C GLY A 160 15.54 18.81 -34.83
N ASP A 161 14.47 18.40 -35.48
CA ASP A 161 14.33 17.36 -36.49
C ASP A 161 15.21 16.09 -36.42
N GLY A 162 14.56 14.94 -36.55
CA GLY A 162 15.19 13.64 -36.76
C GLY A 162 14.23 12.47 -36.54
N GLY A 163 13.39 12.19 -37.54
CA GLY A 163 12.54 11.01 -37.52
C GLY A 163 13.35 9.70 -37.59
N HIS A 164 12.80 8.67 -36.93
CA HIS A 164 12.97 7.27 -37.37
C HIS A 164 11.73 6.45 -36.90
N GLU A 165 10.99 6.05 -37.91
CA GLU A 165 10.12 4.87 -37.86
C GLU A 165 10.93 3.61 -37.57
N ILE A 166 10.40 2.68 -36.88
CA ILE A 166 10.47 1.20 -36.91
C ILE A 166 9.67 0.73 -35.69
N GLY A 167 8.62 -0.06 -35.71
CA GLY A 167 8.43 -1.30 -36.42
C GLY A 167 7.67 -2.19 -35.45
N ASP A 168 6.49 -2.57 -35.81
CA ASP A 168 5.58 -3.58 -35.29
C ASP A 168 6.26 -4.91 -34.94
N VAL A 169 5.99 -5.48 -33.75
CA VAL A 169 5.97 -6.93 -33.41
C VAL A 169 5.16 -7.06 -32.10
N GLY A 170 3.96 -7.58 -32.01
CA GLY A 170 3.61 -8.96 -32.30
C GLY A 170 3.55 -9.78 -31.00
N HIS A 171 2.32 -9.98 -30.47
CA HIS A 171 1.78 -11.08 -29.63
C HIS A 171 2.76 -12.16 -29.07
N VAL A 172 2.78 -12.37 -27.78
CA VAL A 172 2.15 -13.55 -27.09
C VAL A 172 1.84 -13.19 -25.65
#